data_62fd28e6e79d1b66c3e61f005c73b44c
#
_entry.id   62fd28e6e79d1b66c3e61f005c73b44c
#
_cell.length_a   1.000
_cell.length_b   1.000
_cell.length_c   1.000
_cell.angle_alpha   90.00
_cell.angle_beta   90.00
_cell.angle_gamma   90.00
#
_symmetry.space_group_name_H-M   'P 1'
#
loop_
_entity.id
_entity.type
_entity.pdbx_description
1 polymer ?
#
loop_
_entity_poly.entity_id
_entity_poly.type
_entity_poly.pdbx_seq_one_letter_code
_entity_poly.pdbx_strand_id
1 'polypeptide(L)'
;MPSAYPYPSPQSPAGYGPPVPAQASGYGPPAGGYPPGGYQPPGARPATGAGGRAVLWALVGAVVASAAWAGGVFLLGKDDTEADLRGYRAESDLCSSVDYSSFKNEYPEEDTEPVHNALEHDALDESYCSISLKESSTSSISDAYFSVQVDLHKKTDPGPEFTAVWSEYDQRYEDYDVEKVSGFGDEAYLVTEDTTSGDDNSGSRAATLAVRDGWMTYEMRWSAYGSTYDDGATMPEVSDVVEWLKSDTNATLDNLRESDGV
;
A
#
# COMPACT_ATOMS: atom_id res chain seq x y z
N MET A 1 -14.40 55.27 30.60
CA MET A 1 -14.92 54.52 29.40
C MET A 1 -13.75 54.24 28.51
N PRO A 2 -13.27 53.00 28.37
CA PRO A 2 -12.23 52.66 27.43
C PRO A 2 -12.86 52.17 26.12
N SER A 3 -12.35 52.72 25.03
CA SER A 3 -12.74 52.44 23.65
C SER A 3 -12.40 51.00 23.26
N ALA A 4 -13.38 50.28 22.73
CA ALA A 4 -13.20 48.98 22.13
C ALA A 4 -12.54 49.12 20.74
N TYR A 5 -11.40 48.49 20.53
CA TYR A 5 -10.82 48.29 19.21
C TYR A 5 -11.50 47.07 18.53
N PRO A 6 -11.97 47.19 17.29
CA PRO A 6 -12.51 46.06 16.56
C PRO A 6 -11.35 45.14 16.09
N TYR A 7 -11.42 43.87 16.43
CA TYR A 7 -10.57 42.83 15.88
C TYR A 7 -10.89 42.59 14.39
N PRO A 8 -9.90 42.50 13.50
CA PRO A 8 -10.12 42.09 12.12
C PRO A 8 -10.49 40.61 12.07
N SER A 9 -11.54 40.26 11.34
CA SER A 9 -11.96 38.88 11.08
C SER A 9 -10.88 38.14 10.30
N PRO A 10 -10.60 36.85 10.62
CA PRO A 10 -9.66 36.03 9.84
C PRO A 10 -10.23 35.80 8.43
N GLN A 11 -9.44 36.18 7.42
CA GLN A 11 -9.72 35.85 6.03
C GLN A 11 -9.48 34.35 5.83
N SER A 12 -10.49 33.64 5.33
CA SER A 12 -10.36 32.26 4.92
C SER A 12 -9.29 32.13 3.81
N PRO A 13 -8.34 31.19 3.90
CA PRO A 13 -7.42 30.92 2.81
C PRO A 13 -8.20 30.40 1.60
N ALA A 14 -7.89 30.94 0.43
CA ALA A 14 -8.43 30.52 -0.86
C ALA A 14 -8.21 29.01 -1.05
N GLY A 15 -9.30 28.29 -1.34
CA GLY A 15 -9.27 26.84 -1.55
C GLY A 15 -8.35 26.46 -2.69
N TYR A 16 -7.35 25.62 -2.40
CA TYR A 16 -6.67 24.83 -3.40
C TYR A 16 -7.64 23.73 -3.86
N GLY A 17 -8.19 23.89 -5.07
CA GLY A 17 -8.89 22.80 -5.74
C GLY A 17 -7.92 21.68 -6.08
N PRO A 18 -8.40 20.42 -6.18
CA PRO A 18 -7.56 19.30 -6.54
C PRO A 18 -6.90 19.52 -7.91
N PRO A 19 -5.63 19.10 -8.13
CA PRO A 19 -4.97 19.24 -9.42
C PRO A 19 -5.74 18.44 -10.48
N VAL A 20 -6.17 19.11 -11.54
CA VAL A 20 -6.71 18.45 -12.73
C VAL A 20 -5.60 17.63 -13.39
N PRO A 21 -5.84 16.35 -13.76
CA PRO A 21 -4.83 15.56 -14.46
C PRO A 21 -4.49 16.25 -15.78
N ALA A 22 -3.19 16.45 -16.04
CA ALA A 22 -2.67 16.96 -17.29
C ALA A 22 -3.09 16.00 -18.42
N GLN A 23 -3.87 16.50 -19.37
CA GLN A 23 -4.15 15.77 -20.61
C GLN A 23 -2.82 15.54 -21.33
N ALA A 24 -2.47 14.28 -21.52
CA ALA A 24 -1.34 13.88 -22.35
C ALA A 24 -1.60 14.39 -23.76
N SER A 25 -0.81 15.38 -24.19
CA SER A 25 -0.74 15.83 -25.57
C SER A 25 -0.25 14.66 -26.43
N GLY A 26 -1.11 14.12 -27.26
CA GLY A 26 -0.76 13.08 -28.21
C GLY A 26 0.38 13.55 -29.13
N TYR A 27 1.51 12.90 -29.03
CA TYR A 27 2.54 12.97 -30.05
C TYR A 27 2.03 12.21 -31.28
N GLY A 28 1.53 12.95 -32.27
CA GLY A 28 1.36 12.43 -33.63
C GLY A 28 2.74 12.20 -34.26
N PRO A 29 2.89 11.19 -35.11
CA PRO A 29 4.13 10.94 -35.81
C PRO A 29 4.47 12.13 -36.73
N PRO A 30 5.79 12.48 -36.89
CA PRO A 30 6.18 13.59 -37.73
C PRO A 30 5.78 13.36 -39.19
N ALA A 31 5.15 14.36 -39.77
CA ALA A 31 4.82 14.38 -41.19
C ALA A 31 6.16 14.39 -41.99
N GLY A 32 6.43 13.28 -42.65
CA GLY A 32 7.55 13.16 -43.58
C GLY A 32 7.34 14.10 -44.76
N GLY A 33 8.35 14.98 -44.98
CA GLY A 33 8.36 15.90 -46.10
C GLY A 33 8.40 15.16 -47.42
N TYR A 34 7.60 15.63 -48.37
CA TYR A 34 7.63 15.19 -49.74
C TYR A 34 8.89 15.76 -50.45
N PRO A 35 9.71 14.94 -51.15
CA PRO A 35 10.65 15.45 -52.14
C PRO A 35 9.91 15.77 -53.45
N PRO A 36 10.30 16.85 -54.15
CA PRO A 36 9.68 17.20 -55.44
C PRO A 36 10.31 16.39 -56.59
N GLY A 37 9.42 15.84 -57.43
CA GLY A 37 9.68 15.56 -58.84
C GLY A 37 10.59 14.38 -59.17
N GLY A 38 9.98 13.27 -59.57
CA GLY A 38 10.65 12.17 -60.25
C GLY A 38 9.71 11.41 -61.17
N TYR A 39 9.85 11.64 -62.46
CA TYR A 39 9.47 10.87 -63.64
C TYR A 39 8.52 9.65 -63.43
N GLN A 40 7.34 9.78 -64.01
CA GLN A 40 6.39 8.70 -64.20
C GLN A 40 6.71 7.96 -65.50
N PRO A 41 7.06 6.66 -65.50
CA PRO A 41 7.12 5.89 -66.74
C PRO A 41 5.70 5.54 -67.20
N PRO A 42 5.39 5.65 -68.47
CA PRO A 42 4.07 5.28 -68.99
C PRO A 42 3.95 3.76 -69.13
N GLY A 43 2.91 3.17 -68.56
CA GLY A 43 2.47 1.83 -68.94
C GLY A 43 2.53 0.74 -67.87
N ALA A 44 1.87 0.93 -66.71
CA ALA A 44 1.45 -0.21 -65.92
C ALA A 44 -0.07 -0.33 -65.99
N ARG A 45 -0.54 -1.34 -66.70
CA ARG A 45 -1.97 -1.76 -66.72
C ARG A 45 -2.35 -2.14 -65.29
N PRO A 46 -3.56 -1.77 -64.80
CA PRO A 46 -4.04 -2.22 -63.49
C PRO A 46 -4.20 -3.75 -63.55
N ALA A 47 -3.47 -4.45 -62.69
CA ALA A 47 -3.67 -5.87 -62.45
C ALA A 47 -4.99 -6.04 -61.71
N THR A 48 -6.03 -6.24 -62.45
CA THR A 48 -7.35 -6.64 -61.94
C THR A 48 -7.28 -8.08 -61.45
N GLY A 49 -7.43 -8.31 -60.14
CA GLY A 49 -7.94 -9.57 -59.65
C GLY A 49 -7.19 -10.32 -58.56
N ALA A 50 -5.95 -9.94 -58.14
CA ALA A 50 -5.26 -10.70 -57.12
C ALA A 50 -5.20 -9.99 -55.74
N GLY A 51 -5.30 -8.67 -55.69
CA GLY A 51 -5.17 -7.90 -54.43
C GLY A 51 -6.34 -8.08 -53.45
N GLY A 52 -7.54 -8.23 -53.95
CA GLY A 52 -8.75 -8.35 -53.11
C GLY A 52 -8.79 -9.65 -52.28
N ARG A 53 -8.28 -10.74 -52.85
CA ARG A 53 -8.25 -12.03 -52.15
C ARG A 53 -7.15 -12.05 -51.08
N ALA A 54 -6.02 -11.43 -51.33
CA ALA A 54 -4.91 -11.31 -50.33
C ALA A 54 -5.33 -10.46 -49.15
N VAL A 55 -6.02 -9.35 -49.38
CA VAL A 55 -6.55 -8.48 -48.27
C VAL A 55 -7.62 -9.21 -47.49
N LEU A 56 -8.48 -9.97 -48.15
CA LEU A 56 -9.55 -10.74 -47.48
C LEU A 56 -8.96 -11.85 -46.61
N TRP A 57 -7.93 -12.57 -47.09
CA TRP A 57 -7.23 -13.57 -46.29
C TRP A 57 -6.42 -12.95 -45.13
N ALA A 58 -5.84 -11.75 -45.31
CA ALA A 58 -5.18 -11.03 -44.25
C ALA A 58 -6.15 -10.59 -43.12
N LEU A 59 -7.32 -10.12 -43.48
CA LEU A 59 -8.39 -9.78 -42.54
C LEU A 59 -8.94 -11.02 -41.80
N VAL A 60 -9.19 -12.12 -42.52
CA VAL A 60 -9.61 -13.38 -41.90
C VAL A 60 -8.52 -13.90 -40.96
N GLY A 61 -7.25 -13.85 -41.37
CA GLY A 61 -6.10 -14.24 -40.51
C GLY A 61 -5.99 -13.40 -39.25
N ALA A 62 -6.19 -12.08 -39.36
CA ALA A 62 -6.15 -11.17 -38.18
C ALA A 62 -7.32 -11.46 -37.22
N VAL A 63 -8.52 -11.70 -37.73
CA VAL A 63 -9.69 -12.04 -36.87
C VAL A 63 -9.49 -13.40 -36.18
N VAL A 64 -8.98 -14.40 -36.90
CA VAL A 64 -8.72 -15.74 -36.32
C VAL A 64 -7.59 -15.67 -35.30
N ALA A 65 -6.52 -14.93 -35.58
CA ALA A 65 -5.44 -14.75 -34.63
C ALA A 65 -5.89 -13.98 -33.35
N SER A 66 -6.71 -12.93 -33.52
CA SER A 66 -7.27 -12.18 -32.39
C SER A 66 -8.25 -13.02 -31.58
N ALA A 67 -9.09 -13.85 -32.24
CA ALA A 67 -9.99 -14.75 -31.54
C ALA A 67 -9.25 -15.90 -30.83
N ALA A 68 -8.19 -16.43 -31.42
CA ALA A 68 -7.34 -17.43 -30.79
C ALA A 68 -6.56 -16.86 -29.61
N TRP A 69 -6.09 -15.61 -29.73
CA TRP A 69 -5.41 -14.92 -28.61
C TRP A 69 -6.37 -14.57 -27.48
N ALA A 70 -7.55 -14.02 -27.80
CA ALA A 70 -8.60 -13.75 -26.81
C ALA A 70 -9.13 -15.03 -26.17
N GLY A 71 -9.36 -16.11 -26.97
CA GLY A 71 -9.74 -17.42 -26.46
C GLY A 71 -8.64 -18.07 -25.62
N GLY A 72 -7.37 -17.93 -26.02
CA GLY A 72 -6.21 -18.41 -25.26
C GLY A 72 -6.08 -17.71 -23.94
N VAL A 73 -6.16 -16.39 -23.89
CA VAL A 73 -6.13 -15.61 -22.64
C VAL A 73 -7.35 -15.94 -21.76
N PHE A 74 -8.54 -16.14 -22.37
CA PHE A 74 -9.75 -16.46 -21.61
C PHE A 74 -9.80 -17.91 -21.10
N LEU A 75 -9.15 -18.85 -21.78
CA LEU A 75 -9.13 -20.27 -21.41
C LEU A 75 -7.89 -20.67 -20.61
N LEU A 76 -6.76 -19.96 -20.79
CA LEU A 76 -5.52 -20.20 -20.05
C LEU A 76 -5.33 -19.22 -18.90
N GLY A 77 -6.05 -18.10 -18.87
CA GLY A 77 -6.08 -17.14 -17.77
C GLY A 77 -7.15 -17.41 -16.71
N LYS A 78 -7.89 -18.51 -16.84
CA LYS A 78 -8.67 -19.08 -15.74
C LYS A 78 -7.83 -20.12 -15.01
N ASP A 79 -6.72 -19.71 -14.45
CA ASP A 79 -6.29 -20.31 -13.22
C ASP A 79 -7.29 -19.81 -12.16
N ASP A 80 -8.40 -20.56 -11.99
CA ASP A 80 -9.21 -20.51 -10.78
C ASP A 80 -8.33 -21.10 -9.66
N THR A 81 -7.20 -20.44 -9.39
CA THR A 81 -6.39 -20.75 -8.22
C THR A 81 -7.21 -20.22 -7.06
N GLU A 82 -7.81 -21.14 -6.35
CA GLU A 82 -8.53 -20.83 -5.13
C GLU A 82 -7.55 -20.15 -4.18
N ALA A 83 -7.96 -19.03 -3.58
CA ALA A 83 -7.11 -18.25 -2.69
C ALA A 83 -6.66 -19.12 -1.49
N ASP A 84 -5.36 -19.26 -1.32
CA ASP A 84 -4.79 -19.94 -0.15
C ASP A 84 -4.71 -18.98 1.03
N LEU A 85 -5.77 -18.89 1.80
CA LEU A 85 -5.87 -18.01 2.97
C LEU A 85 -5.27 -18.62 4.24
N ARG A 86 -4.67 -19.82 4.20
CA ARG A 86 -3.98 -20.47 5.34
C ARG A 86 -4.80 -20.58 6.61
N GLY A 87 -6.15 -20.55 6.50
CA GLY A 87 -7.08 -20.57 7.62
C GLY A 87 -7.41 -19.21 8.21
N TYR A 88 -6.78 -18.12 7.76
CA TYR A 88 -7.14 -16.77 8.18
C TYR A 88 -8.54 -16.38 7.72
N ARG A 89 -9.22 -15.58 8.54
CA ARG A 89 -10.58 -15.09 8.29
C ARG A 89 -10.65 -13.58 8.50
N ALA A 90 -11.64 -12.97 7.85
CA ALA A 90 -11.94 -11.55 8.07
C ALA A 90 -12.49 -11.33 9.47
N GLU A 91 -11.97 -10.32 10.15
CA GLU A 91 -12.39 -9.91 11.48
C GLU A 91 -13.14 -8.59 11.41
N SER A 92 -14.37 -8.56 11.92
CA SER A 92 -15.14 -7.30 11.99
C SER A 92 -14.61 -6.34 13.07
N ASP A 93 -13.95 -6.89 14.08
CA ASP A 93 -13.25 -6.17 15.15
C ASP A 93 -11.86 -6.79 15.34
N LEU A 94 -10.91 -6.37 14.51
CA LEU A 94 -9.53 -6.83 14.58
C LEU A 94 -8.87 -6.50 15.92
N CYS A 95 -9.26 -5.39 16.58
CA CYS A 95 -8.66 -4.98 17.85
C CYS A 95 -8.84 -6.05 18.95
N SER A 96 -9.89 -6.86 18.88
CA SER A 96 -10.13 -7.95 19.85
C SER A 96 -9.16 -9.13 19.69
N SER A 97 -8.54 -9.30 18.51
CA SER A 97 -7.62 -10.39 18.18
C SER A 97 -6.15 -9.98 18.17
N VAL A 98 -5.88 -8.66 18.20
CA VAL A 98 -4.52 -8.11 18.22
C VAL A 98 -3.88 -8.29 19.59
N ASP A 99 -2.69 -8.88 19.63
CA ASP A 99 -1.81 -8.83 20.78
C ASP A 99 -0.85 -7.64 20.65
N TYR A 100 -0.77 -6.80 21.68
CA TYR A 100 0.19 -5.72 21.83
C TYR A 100 0.74 -5.67 23.25
N SER A 101 0.73 -6.82 23.92
CA SER A 101 1.11 -6.94 25.35
C SER A 101 2.55 -6.54 25.62
N SER A 102 3.45 -6.69 24.64
CA SER A 102 4.84 -6.27 24.77
C SER A 102 4.98 -4.76 24.91
N PHE A 103 4.06 -3.97 24.34
CA PHE A 103 4.03 -2.52 24.43
C PHE A 103 3.49 -2.00 25.76
N LYS A 104 2.72 -2.79 26.51
CA LYS A 104 2.04 -2.35 27.75
C LYS A 104 2.96 -2.01 28.90
N ASN A 105 4.21 -2.44 28.86
CA ASN A 105 5.18 -2.06 29.88
C ASN A 105 5.62 -0.60 29.72
N GLU A 106 5.75 -0.13 28.49
CA GLU A 106 6.11 1.25 28.16
C GLU A 106 4.88 2.14 28.08
N TYR A 107 3.80 1.62 27.49
CA TYR A 107 2.54 2.32 27.29
C TYR A 107 1.40 1.60 28.02
N PRO A 108 1.26 1.78 29.34
CA PRO A 108 0.23 1.06 30.11
C PRO A 108 -1.19 1.56 29.87
N GLU A 109 -1.36 2.72 29.24
CA GLU A 109 -2.63 3.38 29.04
C GLU A 109 -2.96 3.54 27.53
N GLU A 110 -4.24 3.44 27.21
CA GLU A 110 -4.78 3.84 25.91
C GLU A 110 -5.33 5.27 26.03
N ASP A 111 -5.02 6.13 25.03
CA ASP A 111 -5.52 7.52 25.05
C ASP A 111 -7.01 7.58 24.77
N THR A 112 -7.46 6.77 23.82
CA THR A 112 -8.86 6.65 23.41
C THR A 112 -9.22 5.19 23.19
N GLU A 113 -10.53 4.89 23.12
CA GLU A 113 -10.98 3.57 22.71
C GLU A 113 -10.35 3.19 21.35
N PRO A 114 -9.84 1.95 21.18
CA PRO A 114 -9.29 1.49 19.91
C PRO A 114 -10.27 1.65 18.75
N VAL A 115 -9.74 2.04 17.59
CA VAL A 115 -10.54 2.20 16.37
C VAL A 115 -10.37 0.99 15.49
N HIS A 116 -11.47 0.32 15.15
CA HIS A 116 -11.48 -0.78 14.19
C HIS A 116 -12.35 -0.48 12.98
N ASN A 117 -11.97 -1.03 11.84
CA ASN A 117 -12.72 -0.98 10.59
C ASN A 117 -12.59 -2.31 9.87
N ALA A 118 -13.62 -2.68 9.11
CA ALA A 118 -13.60 -3.84 8.24
C ALA A 118 -14.22 -3.51 6.88
N LEU A 119 -13.66 -4.12 5.82
CA LEU A 119 -14.17 -4.08 4.45
C LEU A 119 -14.38 -5.53 4.01
N GLU A 120 -15.55 -5.84 3.48
CA GLU A 120 -15.83 -7.12 2.82
C GLU A 120 -16.15 -6.87 1.34
N HIS A 121 -15.39 -7.52 0.46
CA HIS A 121 -15.59 -7.44 -0.97
C HIS A 121 -15.25 -8.78 -1.64
N ASP A 122 -15.81 -9.05 -2.83
CA ASP A 122 -15.57 -10.30 -3.57
C ASP A 122 -14.08 -10.56 -3.90
N ALA A 123 -13.25 -9.52 -3.93
CA ALA A 123 -11.84 -9.62 -4.27
C ALA A 123 -10.91 -9.48 -3.07
N LEU A 124 -11.36 -8.87 -1.98
CA LEU A 124 -10.54 -8.50 -0.83
C LEU A 124 -11.42 -8.35 0.42
N ASP A 125 -11.01 -8.95 1.53
CA ASP A 125 -11.49 -8.53 2.83
C ASP A 125 -10.33 -7.82 3.55
N GLU A 126 -10.62 -6.70 4.20
CA GLU A 126 -9.66 -5.93 4.97
C GLU A 126 -10.16 -5.79 6.40
N SER A 127 -9.27 -5.95 7.36
CA SER A 127 -9.54 -5.70 8.77
C SER A 127 -8.45 -4.79 9.32
N TYR A 128 -8.83 -3.78 10.08
CA TYR A 128 -7.93 -2.75 10.59
C TYR A 128 -8.18 -2.47 12.07
N CYS A 129 -7.09 -2.31 12.83
CA CYS A 129 -7.10 -1.85 14.21
C CYS A 129 -6.07 -0.74 14.41
N SER A 130 -6.43 0.31 15.14
CA SER A 130 -5.53 1.38 15.54
C SER A 130 -5.72 1.73 17.02
N ILE A 131 -4.61 1.86 17.73
CA ILE A 131 -4.55 2.14 19.16
C ILE A 131 -3.62 3.33 19.40
N SER A 132 -4.13 4.34 20.07
CA SER A 132 -3.36 5.47 20.54
C SER A 132 -2.85 5.16 21.95
N LEU A 133 -1.52 5.19 22.14
CA LEU A 133 -0.86 4.72 23.35
C LEU A 133 -0.35 5.88 24.19
N LYS A 134 -0.34 5.71 25.52
CA LYS A 134 0.19 6.66 26.50
C LYS A 134 1.11 5.98 27.50
N GLU A 135 2.23 6.64 27.83
CA GLU A 135 3.12 6.25 28.93
C GLU A 135 2.47 6.47 30.31
N SER A 136 1.54 7.43 30.38
CA SER A 136 0.90 7.82 31.63
C SER A 136 -0.50 8.38 31.42
N SER A 137 -1.38 8.14 32.38
CA SER A 137 -2.71 8.79 32.43
C SER A 137 -2.66 10.31 32.58
N THR A 138 -1.49 10.88 32.89
CA THR A 138 -1.27 12.34 32.96
C THR A 138 -0.80 12.95 31.66
N SER A 139 -0.40 12.14 30.66
CA SER A 139 -0.06 12.62 29.32
C SER A 139 -1.29 13.29 28.69
N SER A 140 -1.10 14.48 28.15
CA SER A 140 -2.19 15.28 27.56
C SER A 140 -2.49 14.93 26.11
N ILE A 141 -1.58 14.17 25.48
CA ILE A 141 -1.63 13.70 24.08
C ILE A 141 -1.19 12.23 24.04
N SER A 142 -1.41 11.57 22.91
CA SER A 142 -0.88 10.23 22.65
C SER A 142 0.65 10.30 22.50
N ASP A 143 1.35 9.40 23.18
CA ASP A 143 2.82 9.33 23.15
C ASP A 143 3.29 8.47 21.97
N ALA A 144 2.48 7.48 21.56
CA ALA A 144 2.73 6.64 20.41
C ALA A 144 1.44 6.17 19.72
N TYR A 145 1.58 5.72 18.49
CA TYR A 145 0.52 5.16 17.67
C TYR A 145 0.88 3.74 17.24
N PHE A 146 -0.07 2.84 17.41
CA PHE A 146 0.04 1.44 17.06
C PHE A 146 -1.09 1.07 16.10
N SER A 147 -0.81 0.30 15.05
CA SER A 147 -1.83 -0.17 14.13
C SER A 147 -1.52 -1.55 13.58
N VAL A 148 -2.58 -2.28 13.27
CA VAL A 148 -2.54 -3.58 12.57
C VAL A 148 -3.52 -3.56 11.42
N GLN A 149 -3.09 -4.07 10.27
CA GLN A 149 -3.95 -4.31 9.11
C GLN A 149 -3.77 -5.75 8.63
N VAL A 150 -4.87 -6.37 8.26
CA VAL A 150 -4.94 -7.71 7.67
C VAL A 150 -5.76 -7.64 6.40
N ASP A 151 -5.17 -8.08 5.28
CA ASP A 151 -5.83 -8.14 3.99
C ASP A 151 -5.90 -9.59 3.49
N LEU A 152 -7.09 -10.06 3.20
CA LEU A 152 -7.35 -11.38 2.63
C LEU A 152 -7.65 -11.24 1.14
N HIS A 153 -6.66 -11.51 0.30
CA HIS A 153 -6.80 -11.43 -1.15
C HIS A 153 -7.55 -12.66 -1.68
N LYS A 154 -8.64 -12.45 -2.43
CA LYS A 154 -9.53 -13.54 -2.87
C LYS A 154 -9.50 -13.80 -4.38
N LYS A 155 -8.89 -12.92 -5.17
CA LYS A 155 -8.89 -13.00 -6.65
C LYS A 155 -7.51 -12.97 -7.29
N THR A 156 -6.50 -12.43 -6.59
CA THR A 156 -5.16 -12.26 -7.14
C THR A 156 -4.14 -12.56 -6.06
N ASP A 157 -3.13 -13.34 -6.39
CA ASP A 157 -1.98 -13.60 -5.50
C ASP A 157 -1.26 -12.27 -5.20
N PRO A 158 -1.17 -11.87 -3.93
CA PRO A 158 -0.49 -10.63 -3.53
C PRO A 158 1.05 -10.72 -3.57
N GLY A 159 1.61 -11.91 -3.72
CA GLY A 159 3.05 -12.13 -3.57
C GLY A 159 3.93 -11.19 -4.37
N PRO A 160 3.74 -11.02 -5.69
CA PRO A 160 4.57 -10.12 -6.50
C PRO A 160 4.44 -8.65 -6.06
N GLU A 161 3.24 -8.19 -5.69
CA GLU A 161 3.01 -6.82 -5.22
C GLU A 161 3.61 -6.62 -3.82
N PHE A 162 3.38 -7.56 -2.91
CA PHE A 162 3.95 -7.54 -1.56
C PHE A 162 5.48 -7.43 -1.59
N THR A 163 6.14 -8.28 -2.37
CA THR A 163 7.59 -8.23 -2.54
C THR A 163 8.04 -6.87 -3.08
N ALA A 164 7.40 -6.38 -4.15
CA ALA A 164 7.77 -5.11 -4.77
C ALA A 164 7.60 -3.90 -3.82
N VAL A 165 6.55 -3.90 -3.00
CA VAL A 165 6.28 -2.80 -2.06
C VAL A 165 7.27 -2.82 -0.90
N TRP A 166 7.53 -3.98 -0.31
CA TRP A 166 8.25 -4.06 0.95
C TRP A 166 9.76 -4.20 0.80
N SER A 167 10.26 -4.87 -0.28
CA SER A 167 11.70 -4.98 -0.51
C SER A 167 12.36 -3.66 -0.91
N GLU A 168 11.60 -2.72 -1.41
CA GLU A 168 12.06 -1.43 -1.93
C GLU A 168 11.44 -0.25 -1.16
N TYR A 169 11.03 -0.49 0.08
CA TYR A 169 10.32 0.53 0.87
C TYR A 169 11.20 1.75 1.17
N ASP A 170 12.50 1.58 1.31
CA ASP A 170 13.53 2.61 1.49
C ASP A 170 13.63 3.60 0.31
N GLN A 171 13.17 3.20 -0.90
CA GLN A 171 13.08 4.13 -2.04
C GLN A 171 12.05 5.25 -1.83
N ARG A 172 11.17 5.13 -0.85
CA ARG A 172 10.17 6.15 -0.54
C ARG A 172 10.76 7.31 0.25
N TYR A 173 11.65 7.02 1.19
CA TYR A 173 12.29 8.00 2.06
C TYR A 173 13.69 7.51 2.47
N GLU A 174 14.67 8.42 2.53
CA GLU A 174 16.08 8.11 2.84
C GLU A 174 16.30 7.59 4.28
N ASP A 175 15.35 7.87 5.18
CA ASP A 175 15.47 7.53 6.61
C ASP A 175 14.90 6.15 6.96
N TYR A 176 14.43 5.37 5.97
CA TYR A 176 13.94 4.01 6.18
C TYR A 176 15.03 2.97 5.92
N ASP A 177 15.20 2.07 6.88
CA ASP A 177 15.97 0.84 6.71
C ASP A 177 15.02 -0.35 6.48
N VAL A 178 15.36 -1.22 5.53
CA VAL A 178 14.56 -2.41 5.17
C VAL A 178 15.38 -3.67 5.38
N GLU A 179 14.83 -4.61 6.13
CA GLU A 179 15.42 -5.94 6.36
C GLU A 179 14.42 -7.04 6.01
N LYS A 180 14.82 -8.01 5.18
CA LYS A 180 14.05 -9.24 5.01
C LYS A 180 14.27 -10.13 6.21
N VAL A 181 13.19 -10.48 6.92
CA VAL A 181 13.21 -11.31 8.12
C VAL A 181 12.58 -12.66 7.88
N SER A 182 12.89 -13.64 8.72
CA SER A 182 12.39 -15.02 8.63
C SER A 182 11.63 -15.40 9.89
N GLY A 183 10.78 -16.43 9.78
CA GLY A 183 10.00 -16.94 10.91
C GLY A 183 8.56 -16.40 10.96
N PHE A 184 8.15 -15.64 9.92
CA PHE A 184 6.81 -15.10 9.78
C PHE A 184 6.28 -15.44 8.39
N GLY A 185 5.24 -16.28 8.32
CA GLY A 185 4.60 -16.70 7.06
C GLY A 185 5.57 -17.17 5.98
N ASP A 186 5.22 -16.92 4.73
CA ASP A 186 6.03 -17.25 3.55
C ASP A 186 7.10 -16.18 3.27
N GLU A 187 6.81 -14.91 3.60
CA GLU A 187 7.71 -13.78 3.35
C GLU A 187 7.41 -12.64 4.35
N ALA A 188 8.48 -12.02 4.86
CA ALA A 188 8.32 -10.89 5.77
C ALA A 188 9.46 -9.87 5.64
N TYR A 189 9.11 -8.61 5.88
CA TYR A 189 10.02 -7.47 5.88
C TYR A 189 9.82 -6.64 7.14
N LEU A 190 10.93 -6.25 7.72
CA LEU A 190 11.00 -5.26 8.80
C LEU A 190 11.44 -3.93 8.19
N VAL A 191 10.67 -2.89 8.44
CA VAL A 191 10.99 -1.51 8.04
C VAL A 191 11.12 -0.68 9.28
N THR A 192 12.24 0.03 9.43
CA THR A 192 12.51 0.89 10.58
C THR A 192 12.86 2.31 10.15
N GLU A 193 12.54 3.27 11.01
CA GLU A 193 12.87 4.70 10.86
C GLU A 193 13.38 5.22 12.21
N ASP A 194 14.49 5.95 12.19
CA ASP A 194 14.96 6.72 13.34
C ASP A 194 15.61 8.03 12.88
N THR A 195 14.88 9.11 13.01
CA THR A 195 15.34 10.47 12.67
C THR A 195 15.77 11.28 13.90
N THR A 196 15.86 10.63 15.06
CA THR A 196 16.18 11.33 16.33
C THR A 196 17.66 11.64 16.51
N SER A 197 18.54 11.08 15.67
CA SER A 197 20.00 11.21 15.78
C SER A 197 20.58 12.50 15.18
N GLY A 198 19.74 13.42 14.68
CA GLY A 198 20.15 14.68 14.06
C GLY A 198 20.39 15.81 15.06
N ASP A 199 20.84 16.97 14.55
CA ASP A 199 20.99 18.22 15.31
C ASP A 199 19.62 18.88 15.66
N ASP A 200 18.54 18.35 15.10
CA ASP A 200 17.17 18.79 15.35
C ASP A 200 16.70 18.29 16.71
N ASN A 201 16.07 19.17 17.49
CA ASN A 201 15.53 18.86 18.82
C ASN A 201 14.26 18.00 18.78
N SER A 202 14.01 17.30 17.68
CA SER A 202 12.82 16.48 17.50
C SER A 202 13.06 15.43 16.40
N GLY A 203 12.37 14.31 16.48
CA GLY A 203 12.46 13.25 15.48
C GLY A 203 11.39 12.20 15.66
N SER A 204 11.28 11.33 14.67
CA SER A 204 10.37 10.19 14.65
C SER A 204 11.14 8.90 14.84
N ARG A 205 10.53 7.95 15.54
CA ARG A 205 10.90 6.54 15.50
C ARG A 205 9.70 5.74 15.03
N ALA A 206 9.92 4.82 14.11
CA ALA A 206 8.88 3.91 13.68
C ALA A 206 9.46 2.53 13.36
N ALA A 207 8.63 1.51 13.52
CA ALA A 207 8.93 0.18 13.05
C ALA A 207 7.66 -0.48 12.50
N THR A 208 7.79 -1.19 11.39
CA THR A 208 6.71 -1.92 10.74
C THR A 208 7.18 -3.32 10.44
N LEU A 209 6.42 -4.33 10.84
CA LEU A 209 6.62 -5.71 10.43
C LEU A 209 5.50 -6.09 9.46
N ALA A 210 5.88 -6.30 8.20
CA ALA A 210 4.99 -6.74 7.13
C ALA A 210 5.19 -8.23 6.88
N VAL A 211 4.10 -8.98 6.78
CA VAL A 211 4.10 -10.44 6.60
C VAL A 211 3.15 -10.83 5.48
N ARG A 212 3.57 -11.78 4.64
CA ARG A 212 2.70 -12.50 3.70
C ARG A 212 2.69 -13.97 4.06
N ASP A 213 1.50 -14.54 4.19
CA ASP A 213 1.28 -15.97 4.42
C ASP A 213 0.17 -16.50 3.51
N GLY A 214 0.53 -17.20 2.46
CA GLY A 214 -0.38 -17.52 1.36
C GLY A 214 -0.85 -16.24 0.66
N TRP A 215 -2.17 -16.07 0.62
CA TRP A 215 -2.83 -14.88 0.04
C TRP A 215 -3.31 -13.88 1.11
N MET A 216 -2.88 -14.06 2.35
CA MET A 216 -3.03 -13.07 3.41
C MET A 216 -1.81 -12.16 3.45
N THR A 217 -2.02 -10.84 3.60
CA THR A 217 -0.99 -9.87 3.95
C THR A 217 -1.34 -9.22 5.28
N TYR A 218 -0.32 -8.96 6.07
CA TYR A 218 -0.40 -8.44 7.43
C TYR A 218 0.62 -7.33 7.59
N GLU A 219 0.25 -6.29 8.30
CA GLU A 219 1.13 -5.20 8.70
C GLU A 219 0.87 -4.86 10.17
N MET A 220 1.93 -4.87 11.00
CA MET A 220 1.91 -4.31 12.35
C MET A 220 2.90 -3.18 12.41
N ARG A 221 2.43 -2.00 12.80
CA ARG A 221 3.23 -0.77 12.84
C ARG A 221 3.11 -0.09 14.19
N TRP A 222 4.25 0.39 14.66
CA TRP A 222 4.35 1.34 15.76
C TRP A 222 5.08 2.59 15.28
N SER A 223 4.69 3.77 15.78
CA SER A 223 5.39 5.03 15.55
C SER A 223 5.21 5.99 16.72
N ALA A 224 6.26 6.74 17.02
CA ALA A 224 6.26 7.83 17.97
C ALA A 224 7.04 9.03 17.42
N TYR A 225 6.69 10.21 17.89
CA TYR A 225 7.38 11.45 17.61
C TYR A 225 7.79 12.08 18.95
N GLY A 226 9.05 12.40 19.11
CA GLY A 226 9.57 13.04 20.30
C GLY A 226 10.21 14.38 20.01
N SER A 227 10.18 15.26 21.01
CA SER A 227 10.84 16.55 20.96
C SER A 227 11.59 16.75 22.27
N THR A 228 12.82 17.29 22.22
CA THR A 228 13.58 17.65 23.43
C THR A 228 12.92 18.77 24.25
N TYR A 229 11.85 19.38 23.71
CA TYR A 229 11.03 20.34 24.45
C TYR A 229 9.96 19.66 25.33
N ASP A 230 9.72 18.36 25.12
CA ASP A 230 8.81 17.58 25.95
C ASP A 230 9.59 17.09 27.18
N ASP A 231 9.25 17.61 28.37
CA ASP A 231 9.95 17.38 29.64
C ASP A 231 10.02 15.87 29.99
N GLY A 232 10.96 15.15 29.39
CA GLY A 232 11.42 13.86 29.87
C GLY A 232 10.80 12.60 29.28
N ALA A 233 9.91 12.68 28.29
CA ALA A 233 9.45 11.50 27.55
C ALA A 233 10.61 10.96 26.70
N THR A 234 11.10 9.76 27.00
CA THR A 234 12.14 9.08 26.22
C THR A 234 11.47 8.01 25.37
N MET A 235 11.43 8.21 24.06
CA MET A 235 10.97 7.16 23.14
C MET A 235 11.83 5.89 23.29
N PRO A 236 11.24 4.70 23.26
CA PRO A 236 11.98 3.44 23.28
C PRO A 236 12.95 3.36 22.09
N GLU A 237 14.05 2.64 22.27
CA GLU A 237 14.95 2.36 21.16
C GLU A 237 14.26 1.52 20.10
N VAL A 238 14.58 1.78 18.83
CA VAL A 238 13.96 1.03 17.70
C VAL A 238 14.19 -0.48 17.83
N SER A 239 15.35 -0.90 18.38
CA SER A 239 15.64 -2.32 18.63
C SER A 239 14.65 -2.99 19.59
N ASP A 240 14.24 -2.29 20.65
CA ASP A 240 13.28 -2.81 21.63
C ASP A 240 11.89 -2.93 20.99
N VAL A 241 11.48 -1.91 20.24
CA VAL A 241 10.21 -1.93 19.48
C VAL A 241 10.17 -3.08 18.48
N VAL A 242 11.28 -3.35 17.79
CA VAL A 242 11.40 -4.48 16.85
C VAL A 242 11.18 -5.83 17.54
N GLU A 243 11.73 -6.00 18.74
CA GLU A 243 11.50 -7.23 19.52
C GLU A 243 10.03 -7.37 19.93
N TRP A 244 9.39 -6.28 20.36
CA TRP A 244 7.97 -6.26 20.71
C TRP A 244 7.08 -6.58 19.50
N LEU A 245 7.32 -5.93 18.35
CA LEU A 245 6.60 -6.20 17.11
C LEU A 245 6.70 -7.68 16.71
N LYS A 246 7.90 -8.26 16.77
CA LYS A 246 8.10 -9.68 16.44
C LYS A 246 7.35 -10.61 17.38
N SER A 247 7.35 -10.32 18.68
CA SER A 247 6.63 -11.10 19.69
C SER A 247 5.13 -11.04 19.45
N ASP A 248 4.60 -9.83 19.36
CA ASP A 248 3.16 -9.59 19.31
C ASP A 248 2.56 -9.95 17.93
N THR A 249 3.35 -9.85 16.84
CA THR A 249 2.96 -10.37 15.53
C THR A 249 2.73 -11.89 15.56
N ASN A 250 3.62 -12.67 16.17
CA ASN A 250 3.43 -14.11 16.29
C ASN A 250 2.15 -14.45 17.06
N ALA A 251 1.92 -13.81 18.21
CA ALA A 251 0.74 -14.00 19.01
C ALA A 251 -0.55 -13.60 18.26
N THR A 252 -0.51 -12.46 17.55
CA THR A 252 -1.66 -12.00 16.76
C THR A 252 -1.95 -12.95 15.59
N LEU A 253 -0.94 -13.40 14.84
CA LEU A 253 -1.14 -14.35 13.74
C LEU A 253 -1.69 -15.70 14.22
N ASP A 254 -1.31 -16.16 15.41
CA ASP A 254 -1.87 -17.36 16.03
C ASP A 254 -3.34 -17.14 16.43
N ASN A 255 -3.67 -16.01 17.06
CA ASN A 255 -5.05 -15.64 17.40
C ASN A 255 -5.95 -15.61 16.15
N LEU A 256 -5.47 -15.02 15.03
CA LEU A 256 -6.21 -14.91 13.78
C LEU A 256 -6.47 -16.26 13.08
N ARG A 257 -5.66 -17.28 13.35
CA ARG A 257 -5.88 -18.65 12.85
C ARG A 257 -6.81 -19.44 13.78
N GLU A 258 -6.74 -19.19 15.09
CA GLU A 258 -7.49 -19.91 16.11
C GLU A 258 -8.92 -19.38 16.30
N SER A 259 -9.28 -18.23 15.72
CA SER A 259 -10.62 -17.63 15.79
C SER A 259 -11.70 -18.50 15.10
N ASP A 260 -11.65 -19.80 15.35
CA ASP A 260 -12.71 -20.75 15.02
C ASP A 260 -13.93 -20.42 15.90
N GLY A 261 -14.80 -19.61 15.32
CA GLY A 261 -16.14 -19.27 15.67
C GLY A 261 -16.72 -19.79 17.00
N VAL A 262 -16.97 -18.83 17.85
CA VAL A 262 -18.06 -18.97 18.85
C VAL A 262 -19.39 -18.68 18.17
#